data_aedc356cccd87e635b1c74141aef4622
#
_entry.id   aedc356cccd87e635b1c74141aef4622
#
_cell.length_a   1.000
_cell.length_b   1.000
_cell.length_c   1.000
_cell.angle_alpha   90.00
_cell.angle_beta   90.00
_cell.angle_gamma   90.00
#
_symmetry.space_group_name_H-M   'P 1'
#
loop_
_entity.id
_entity.type
_entity.pdbx_description
1 polymer ?
#
loop_
_entity_poly.entity_id
_entity_poly.type
_entity_poly.pdbx_seq_one_letter_code
_entity_poly.pdbx_strand_id
1 'polypeptide(L)'
;VDTNCWYFAEGTGAPALELVYVFCKKLGIDLGVNMEAVAKINAELREIRKELNKSVFNTEKPEPKPFNPLTDKLPADIDALFDAAIEAAKKDDEEGVIAACRKIEAHFGFPAPNELVQKAEIPGGMYSNMVAQLQQLKAEEILPRAMELIPTVRLAAGLPPLVTPTSQIVGAQAVNCALDEKAGRPIYTNKSAQFVGLVKGEYGKTPVQIDPEFRFKICGVREEQPYDTSKYTMQPNPELPEAGGVKLAETEKEVLLLELFPLVAKKFLTEQKVKAYEAAKTAKTAEPEVAAAAPQPAAQTTVSGNPVTAPLPGRILEVLVKVGDKVAEGQDIV
;
A
#
# COMPACT_ATOMS: atom_id res chain seq x y z
N VAL A 1 14.32 -4.70 -12.52
CA VAL A 1 12.98 -4.38 -13.05
C VAL A 1 11.96 -4.92 -12.08
N ASP A 2 11.04 -4.07 -11.62
CA ASP A 2 9.94 -4.51 -10.79
C ASP A 2 8.86 -5.14 -11.66
N THR A 3 8.24 -6.22 -11.16
CA THR A 3 7.18 -6.96 -11.85
C THR A 3 6.05 -7.28 -10.87
N ASN A 4 4.87 -7.51 -11.40
CA ASN A 4 3.72 -8.00 -10.63
C ASN A 4 3.29 -9.39 -11.11
N CYS A 5 2.64 -10.16 -10.23
CA CYS A 5 1.99 -11.39 -10.61
C CYS A 5 0.79 -11.12 -11.53
N TRP A 6 0.48 -12.05 -12.44
CA TRP A 6 -0.46 -11.94 -13.56
C TRP A 6 -1.74 -11.15 -13.28
N TYR A 7 -2.48 -11.51 -12.24
CA TYR A 7 -3.78 -10.90 -11.96
C TYR A 7 -3.73 -9.52 -11.30
N PHE A 8 -2.52 -9.03 -10.96
CA PHE A 8 -2.27 -7.72 -10.36
C PHE A 8 -1.27 -6.87 -11.16
N ALA A 9 -0.97 -7.31 -12.38
CA ALA A 9 -0.04 -6.65 -13.27
C ALA A 9 -0.71 -5.65 -14.22
N GLU A 10 0.10 -4.86 -14.87
CA GLU A 10 -0.26 -3.89 -15.90
C GLU A 10 -1.17 -2.75 -15.40
N GLY A 11 -1.62 -1.91 -16.31
CA GLY A 11 -2.40 -0.72 -15.96
C GLY A 11 -1.59 0.31 -15.20
N THR A 12 -1.88 0.49 -13.89
CA THR A 12 -1.10 1.35 -12.98
C THR A 12 -0.05 0.55 -12.18
N GLY A 13 -0.01 -0.76 -12.36
CA GLY A 13 0.95 -1.66 -11.73
C GLY A 13 2.23 -1.82 -12.56
N ALA A 14 3.12 -2.67 -12.07
CA ALA A 14 4.32 -3.08 -12.80
C ALA A 14 3.98 -4.11 -13.90
N PRO A 15 4.86 -4.35 -14.86
CA PRO A 15 4.67 -5.35 -15.91
C PRO A 15 4.42 -6.76 -15.36
N ALA A 16 3.66 -7.57 -16.09
CA ALA A 16 3.43 -8.96 -15.74
C ALA A 16 4.74 -9.76 -15.80
N LEU A 17 5.07 -10.45 -14.70
CA LEU A 17 6.28 -11.27 -14.60
C LEU A 17 6.33 -12.32 -15.70
N GLU A 18 5.20 -12.89 -16.08
CA GLU A 18 5.08 -13.92 -17.11
C GLU A 18 5.45 -13.39 -18.50
N LEU A 19 5.08 -12.15 -18.82
CA LEU A 19 5.47 -11.49 -20.08
C LEU A 19 6.97 -11.18 -20.09
N VAL A 20 7.50 -10.65 -18.97
CA VAL A 20 8.93 -10.42 -18.79
C VAL A 20 9.72 -11.73 -18.93
N TYR A 21 9.20 -12.84 -18.37
CA TYR A 21 9.82 -14.16 -18.53
C TYR A 21 9.90 -14.59 -20.00
N VAL A 22 8.85 -14.37 -20.80
CA VAL A 22 8.87 -14.69 -22.25
C VAL A 22 9.94 -13.87 -22.96
N PHE A 23 10.02 -12.56 -22.70
CA PHE A 23 11.09 -11.70 -23.25
C PHE A 23 12.48 -12.22 -22.88
N CYS A 24 12.71 -12.49 -21.61
CA CYS A 24 14.00 -12.97 -21.12
C CYS A 24 14.37 -14.33 -21.75
N LYS A 25 13.41 -15.25 -21.87
CA LYS A 25 13.62 -16.54 -22.53
C LYS A 25 14.04 -16.37 -24.00
N LYS A 26 13.38 -15.47 -24.75
CA LYS A 26 13.77 -15.16 -26.15
C LYS A 26 15.16 -14.51 -26.26
N LEU A 27 15.57 -13.77 -25.25
CA LEU A 27 16.89 -13.14 -25.15
C LEU A 27 17.98 -14.06 -24.56
N GLY A 28 17.63 -15.28 -24.15
CA GLY A 28 18.57 -16.21 -23.50
C GLY A 28 18.96 -15.80 -22.09
N ILE A 29 18.15 -14.98 -21.42
CA ILE A 29 18.37 -14.49 -20.05
C ILE A 29 17.61 -15.38 -19.06
N ASP A 30 18.33 -15.90 -18.07
CA ASP A 30 17.71 -16.59 -16.93
C ASP A 30 17.32 -15.56 -15.85
N LEU A 31 16.04 -15.53 -15.50
CA LEU A 31 15.54 -14.65 -14.43
C LEU A 31 15.86 -15.15 -13.02
N GLY A 32 16.25 -16.41 -12.85
CA GLY A 32 16.46 -17.03 -11.55
C GLY A 32 15.16 -17.14 -10.71
N VAL A 33 13.97 -17.06 -11.33
CA VAL A 33 12.67 -17.12 -10.69
C VAL A 33 12.06 -18.51 -10.83
N ASN A 34 11.52 -19.04 -9.74
CA ASN A 34 10.77 -20.30 -9.78
C ASN A 34 9.36 -20.07 -10.37
N MET A 35 9.24 -20.20 -11.69
CA MET A 35 7.98 -19.97 -12.41
C MET A 35 6.90 -21.02 -12.09
N GLU A 36 7.25 -22.23 -11.60
CA GLU A 36 6.26 -23.20 -11.12
C GLU A 36 5.59 -22.71 -9.83
N ALA A 37 6.36 -22.10 -8.94
CA ALA A 37 5.81 -21.46 -7.73
C ALA A 37 4.94 -20.26 -8.10
N VAL A 38 5.35 -19.45 -9.08
CA VAL A 38 4.55 -18.31 -9.59
C VAL A 38 3.21 -18.78 -10.15
N ALA A 39 3.18 -19.87 -10.92
CA ALA A 39 1.93 -20.43 -11.44
C ALA A 39 0.96 -20.87 -10.34
N LYS A 40 1.48 -21.46 -9.24
CA LYS A 40 0.66 -21.81 -8.07
C LYS A 40 0.12 -20.57 -7.36
N ILE A 41 0.97 -19.57 -7.15
CA ILE A 41 0.58 -18.28 -6.55
C ILE A 41 -0.51 -17.61 -7.39
N ASN A 42 -0.39 -17.61 -8.70
CA ASN A 42 -1.39 -17.01 -9.59
C ASN A 42 -2.77 -17.68 -9.49
N ALA A 43 -2.84 -18.98 -9.22
CA ALA A 43 -4.12 -19.66 -9.01
C ALA A 43 -4.86 -19.08 -7.79
N GLU A 44 -4.16 -18.89 -6.68
CA GLU A 44 -4.70 -18.26 -5.47
C GLU A 44 -5.01 -16.77 -5.68
N LEU A 45 -4.11 -16.02 -6.31
CA LEU A 45 -4.29 -14.60 -6.59
C LEU A 45 -5.50 -14.32 -7.50
N ARG A 46 -5.87 -15.26 -8.36
CA ARG A 46 -7.07 -15.14 -9.19
C ARG A 46 -8.34 -15.08 -8.34
N GLU A 47 -8.45 -15.95 -7.35
CA GLU A 47 -9.62 -15.96 -6.45
C GLU A 47 -9.66 -14.72 -5.57
N ILE A 48 -8.51 -14.30 -5.02
CA ILE A 48 -8.39 -13.05 -4.28
C ILE A 48 -8.81 -11.85 -5.15
N ARG A 49 -8.40 -11.80 -6.42
CA ARG A 49 -8.79 -10.73 -7.35
C ARG A 49 -10.31 -10.69 -7.58
N LYS A 50 -10.94 -11.84 -7.72
CA LYS A 50 -12.41 -11.93 -7.86
C LYS A 50 -13.13 -11.41 -6.62
N GLU A 51 -12.62 -11.77 -5.44
CA GLU A 51 -13.17 -11.28 -4.17
C GLU A 51 -13.01 -9.76 -4.03
N LEU A 52 -11.83 -9.20 -4.33
CA LEU A 52 -11.59 -7.76 -4.30
C LEU A 52 -12.46 -7.00 -5.32
N ASN A 53 -12.68 -7.54 -6.50
CA ASN A 53 -13.57 -6.92 -7.48
C ASN A 53 -15.01 -6.80 -6.95
N LYS A 54 -15.49 -7.78 -6.20
CA LYS A 54 -16.83 -7.74 -5.60
C LYS A 54 -16.90 -6.84 -4.37
N SER A 55 -15.95 -6.97 -3.44
CA SER A 55 -16.03 -6.37 -2.11
C SER A 55 -15.51 -4.93 -2.05
N VAL A 56 -14.48 -4.61 -2.82
CA VAL A 56 -13.78 -3.32 -2.71
C VAL A 56 -14.12 -2.39 -3.88
N PHE A 57 -14.09 -2.92 -5.09
CA PHE A 57 -14.22 -2.08 -6.28
C PHE A 57 -15.65 -1.97 -6.80
N ASN A 58 -16.54 -2.85 -6.37
CA ASN A 58 -17.94 -2.94 -6.84
C ASN A 58 -18.06 -2.80 -8.38
N THR A 59 -17.08 -3.33 -9.09
CA THR A 59 -16.97 -3.26 -10.56
C THR A 59 -16.49 -4.60 -11.08
N GLU A 60 -17.17 -5.15 -12.07
CA GLU A 60 -16.65 -6.26 -12.87
C GLU A 60 -15.54 -5.73 -13.79
N LYS A 61 -14.33 -5.66 -13.27
CA LYS A 61 -13.16 -5.45 -14.14
C LYS A 61 -12.87 -6.75 -14.86
N PRO A 62 -12.66 -6.73 -16.19
CA PRO A 62 -12.31 -7.93 -16.92
C PRO A 62 -11.03 -8.56 -16.35
N GLU A 63 -11.05 -9.88 -16.19
CA GLU A 63 -9.85 -10.62 -15.84
C GLU A 63 -8.95 -10.78 -17.07
N PRO A 64 -7.62 -10.69 -16.93
CA PRO A 64 -6.73 -11.12 -18.00
C PRO A 64 -6.90 -12.62 -18.26
N LYS A 65 -6.76 -13.02 -19.52
CA LYS A 65 -6.82 -14.44 -19.91
C LYS A 65 -5.74 -15.20 -19.16
N PRO A 66 -6.04 -16.38 -18.58
CA PRO A 66 -5.02 -17.19 -17.92
C PRO A 66 -3.87 -17.51 -18.88
N PHE A 67 -2.65 -17.43 -18.37
CA PHE A 67 -1.46 -17.76 -19.12
C PHE A 67 -0.37 -18.33 -18.22
N ASN A 68 0.19 -19.47 -18.59
CA ASN A 68 1.33 -20.06 -17.93
C ASN A 68 2.46 -20.25 -18.97
N PRO A 69 3.53 -19.44 -18.91
CA PRO A 69 4.60 -19.48 -19.92
C PRO A 69 5.42 -20.78 -19.93
N LEU A 70 5.22 -21.69 -18.95
CA LEU A 70 5.85 -23.01 -18.92
C LEU A 70 5.10 -24.05 -19.75
N THR A 71 3.77 -23.94 -19.82
CA THR A 71 2.90 -24.97 -20.42
C THR A 71 2.14 -24.49 -21.65
N ASP A 72 1.82 -23.21 -21.71
CA ASP A 72 0.98 -22.68 -22.76
C ASP A 72 1.82 -22.24 -23.97
N LYS A 73 1.26 -22.52 -25.15
CA LYS A 73 1.86 -22.05 -26.40
C LYS A 73 1.25 -20.73 -26.81
N LEU A 74 2.10 -19.76 -27.11
CA LEU A 74 1.66 -18.51 -27.72
C LEU A 74 1.14 -18.76 -29.14
N PRO A 75 0.06 -18.09 -29.58
CA PRO A 75 -0.28 -17.99 -30.99
C PRO A 75 0.89 -17.40 -31.79
N ALA A 76 1.11 -17.85 -33.01
CA ALA A 76 2.27 -17.46 -33.79
C ALA A 76 2.36 -15.94 -34.06
N ASP A 77 1.22 -15.30 -34.23
CA ASP A 77 1.12 -13.84 -34.42
C ASP A 77 1.50 -13.07 -33.12
N ILE A 78 1.12 -13.60 -31.95
CA ILE A 78 1.50 -13.01 -30.66
C ILE A 78 2.98 -13.27 -30.36
N ASP A 79 3.47 -14.47 -30.62
CA ASP A 79 4.91 -14.80 -30.44
C ASP A 79 5.79 -13.89 -31.30
N ALA A 80 5.38 -13.60 -32.53
CA ALA A 80 6.07 -12.67 -33.44
C ALA A 80 6.09 -11.22 -32.91
N LEU A 81 5.11 -10.80 -32.10
CA LEU A 81 5.11 -9.45 -31.49
C LEU A 81 6.22 -9.31 -30.44
N PHE A 82 6.54 -10.37 -29.69
CA PHE A 82 7.69 -10.36 -28.77
C PHE A 82 8.99 -10.18 -29.54
N ASP A 83 9.16 -10.88 -30.68
CA ASP A 83 10.34 -10.73 -31.52
C ASP A 83 10.40 -9.32 -32.14
N ALA A 84 9.27 -8.78 -32.59
CA ALA A 84 9.19 -7.42 -33.12
C ALA A 84 9.56 -6.35 -32.06
N ALA A 85 9.11 -6.51 -30.82
CA ALA A 85 9.50 -5.61 -29.74
C ALA A 85 11.00 -5.67 -29.43
N ILE A 86 11.59 -6.89 -29.43
CA ILE A 86 13.04 -7.07 -29.24
C ILE A 86 13.83 -6.41 -30.36
N GLU A 87 13.40 -6.57 -31.62
CA GLU A 87 14.08 -5.97 -32.76
C GLU A 87 13.93 -4.44 -32.81
N ALA A 88 12.78 -3.91 -32.36
CA ALA A 88 12.58 -2.47 -32.18
C ALA A 88 13.51 -1.91 -31.09
N ALA A 89 13.60 -2.59 -29.94
CA ALA A 89 14.49 -2.20 -28.84
C ALA A 89 15.98 -2.17 -29.27
N LYS A 90 16.43 -3.11 -30.08
CA LYS A 90 17.81 -3.11 -30.62
C LYS A 90 18.11 -1.93 -31.54
N LYS A 91 17.08 -1.28 -32.05
CA LYS A 91 17.19 -0.10 -32.95
C LYS A 91 16.88 1.21 -32.26
N ASP A 92 16.68 1.18 -30.93
CA ASP A 92 16.21 2.32 -30.14
C ASP A 92 14.87 2.89 -30.65
N ASP A 93 14.01 2.04 -31.26
CA ASP A 93 12.67 2.38 -31.72
C ASP A 93 11.64 2.18 -30.57
N GLU A 94 11.51 3.20 -29.74
CA GLU A 94 10.60 3.21 -28.58
C GLU A 94 9.14 3.02 -29.01
N GLU A 95 8.71 3.69 -30.09
CA GLU A 95 7.33 3.60 -30.58
C GLU A 95 7.00 2.19 -31.04
N GLY A 96 7.95 1.52 -31.72
CA GLY A 96 7.82 0.13 -32.15
C GLY A 96 7.72 -0.83 -30.95
N VAL A 97 8.51 -0.64 -29.93
CA VAL A 97 8.44 -1.44 -28.67
C VAL A 97 7.05 -1.26 -28.04
N ILE A 98 6.61 -0.03 -27.82
CA ILE A 98 5.32 0.27 -27.18
C ILE A 98 4.16 -0.32 -28.01
N ALA A 99 4.19 -0.15 -29.34
CA ALA A 99 3.13 -0.66 -30.22
C ALA A 99 3.01 -2.20 -30.18
N ALA A 100 4.13 -2.90 -30.14
CA ALA A 100 4.15 -4.35 -30.01
C ALA A 100 3.66 -4.82 -28.63
N CYS A 101 4.18 -4.24 -27.54
CA CYS A 101 3.77 -4.58 -26.17
C CYS A 101 2.27 -4.35 -25.94
N ARG A 102 1.71 -3.25 -26.41
CA ARG A 102 0.26 -2.98 -26.30
C ARG A 102 -0.61 -4.03 -27.00
N LYS A 103 -0.16 -4.57 -28.12
CA LYS A 103 -0.88 -5.66 -28.79
C LYS A 103 -0.81 -6.96 -28.01
N ILE A 104 0.35 -7.25 -27.39
CA ILE A 104 0.53 -8.41 -26.51
C ILE A 104 -0.42 -8.28 -25.29
N GLU A 105 -0.39 -7.16 -24.61
CA GLU A 105 -1.25 -6.88 -23.45
C GLU A 105 -2.74 -7.00 -23.80
N ALA A 106 -3.15 -6.40 -24.92
CA ALA A 106 -4.53 -6.49 -25.41
C ALA A 106 -4.96 -7.91 -25.74
N HIS A 107 -4.06 -8.74 -26.28
CA HIS A 107 -4.34 -10.17 -26.53
C HIS A 107 -4.72 -10.90 -25.26
N PHE A 108 -4.04 -10.62 -24.16
CA PHE A 108 -4.32 -11.21 -22.85
C PHE A 108 -5.47 -10.53 -22.10
N GLY A 109 -6.00 -9.43 -22.61
CA GLY A 109 -7.12 -8.71 -21.98
C GLY A 109 -6.68 -7.82 -20.82
N PHE A 110 -5.41 -7.42 -20.76
CA PHE A 110 -4.97 -6.39 -19.83
C PHE A 110 -5.59 -5.02 -20.16
N PRO A 111 -5.81 -4.16 -19.16
CA PRO A 111 -6.35 -2.83 -19.39
C PRO A 111 -5.39 -1.98 -20.24
N ALA A 112 -5.95 -1.12 -21.07
CA ALA A 112 -5.14 -0.13 -21.79
C ALA A 112 -4.43 0.80 -20.78
N PRO A 113 -3.20 1.27 -21.08
CA PRO A 113 -2.51 2.23 -20.24
C PRO A 113 -3.31 3.51 -20.01
N ASN A 114 -3.18 4.08 -18.83
CA ASN A 114 -3.81 5.37 -18.53
C ASN A 114 -2.97 6.51 -19.12
N GLU A 115 -3.48 7.17 -20.15
CA GLU A 115 -2.76 8.25 -20.85
C GLU A 115 -2.41 9.44 -19.94
N LEU A 116 -3.24 9.76 -18.94
CA LEU A 116 -2.93 10.82 -17.98
C LEU A 116 -1.70 10.48 -17.15
N VAL A 117 -1.62 9.21 -16.71
CA VAL A 117 -0.46 8.69 -15.93
C VAL A 117 0.81 8.74 -16.78
N GLN A 118 0.72 8.31 -18.04
CA GLN A 118 1.86 8.32 -18.97
C GLN A 118 2.34 9.74 -19.25
N LYS A 119 1.44 10.68 -19.58
CA LYS A 119 1.79 12.09 -19.86
C LYS A 119 2.38 12.80 -18.64
N ALA A 120 1.94 12.47 -17.44
CA ALA A 120 2.47 13.04 -16.21
C ALA A 120 3.73 12.35 -15.70
N GLU A 121 4.13 11.23 -16.31
CA GLU A 121 5.32 10.42 -15.92
C GLU A 121 5.34 10.08 -14.43
N ILE A 122 4.20 9.68 -13.88
CA ILE A 122 4.05 9.41 -12.46
C ILE A 122 3.93 7.91 -12.16
N PRO A 123 4.38 7.47 -10.97
CA PRO A 123 4.15 6.10 -10.49
C PRO A 123 2.66 5.82 -10.28
N GLY A 124 2.24 4.59 -10.57
CA GLY A 124 0.84 4.17 -10.40
C GLY A 124 0.30 4.35 -8.99
N GLY A 125 1.13 4.14 -7.96
CA GLY A 125 0.77 4.39 -6.57
C GLY A 125 0.49 5.87 -6.26
N MET A 126 1.21 6.79 -6.90
CA MET A 126 0.93 8.23 -6.80
C MET A 126 -0.44 8.57 -7.38
N TYR A 127 -0.75 8.05 -8.58
CA TYR A 127 -2.06 8.20 -9.22
C TYR A 127 -3.19 7.69 -8.33
N SER A 128 -3.08 6.45 -7.82
CA SER A 128 -4.10 5.85 -6.98
C SER A 128 -4.37 6.66 -5.70
N ASN A 129 -3.31 7.20 -5.07
CA ASN A 129 -3.46 8.06 -3.90
C ASN A 129 -4.16 9.40 -4.23
N MET A 130 -3.83 10.02 -5.37
CA MET A 130 -4.50 11.25 -5.81
C MET A 130 -5.99 11.00 -6.08
N VAL A 131 -6.33 9.90 -6.74
CA VAL A 131 -7.74 9.50 -6.97
C VAL A 131 -8.47 9.30 -5.65
N ALA A 132 -7.88 8.54 -4.71
CA ALA A 132 -8.50 8.30 -3.40
C ALA A 132 -8.70 9.60 -2.61
N GLN A 133 -7.73 10.51 -2.63
CA GLN A 133 -7.85 11.82 -1.99
C GLN A 133 -9.00 12.64 -2.59
N LEU A 134 -9.10 12.70 -3.92
CA LEU A 134 -10.15 13.45 -4.61
C LEU A 134 -11.54 12.84 -4.41
N GLN A 135 -11.65 11.50 -4.33
CA GLN A 135 -12.90 10.82 -3.98
C GLN A 135 -13.37 11.19 -2.56
N GLN A 136 -12.47 11.21 -1.59
CA GLN A 136 -12.80 11.65 -0.23
C GLN A 136 -13.27 13.10 -0.17
N LEU A 137 -12.71 13.95 -1.04
CA LEU A 137 -13.08 15.37 -1.17
C LEU A 137 -14.30 15.59 -2.07
N LYS A 138 -14.82 14.55 -2.74
CA LYS A 138 -15.87 14.63 -3.76
C LYS A 138 -15.55 15.67 -4.86
N ALA A 139 -14.32 15.60 -5.35
CA ALA A 139 -13.74 16.56 -6.28
C ALA A 139 -12.95 15.87 -7.41
N GLU A 140 -13.44 14.72 -7.89
CA GLU A 140 -12.77 13.89 -8.89
C GLU A 140 -12.55 14.62 -10.23
N GLU A 141 -13.39 15.60 -10.53
CA GLU A 141 -13.28 16.42 -11.74
C GLU A 141 -12.00 17.26 -11.80
N ILE A 142 -11.32 17.43 -10.67
CA ILE A 142 -10.05 18.19 -10.59
C ILE A 142 -8.84 17.33 -11.04
N LEU A 143 -8.99 16.01 -11.09
CA LEU A 143 -7.87 15.09 -11.36
C LEU A 143 -7.07 15.46 -12.63
N PRO A 144 -7.69 15.74 -13.79
CA PRO A 144 -6.92 16.12 -14.98
C PRO A 144 -6.04 17.35 -14.75
N ARG A 145 -6.59 18.38 -14.08
CA ARG A 145 -5.83 19.61 -13.80
C ARG A 145 -4.72 19.38 -12.79
N ALA A 146 -4.96 18.59 -11.75
CA ALA A 146 -3.93 18.21 -10.79
C ALA A 146 -2.76 17.45 -11.48
N MET A 147 -3.08 16.55 -12.41
CA MET A 147 -2.08 15.83 -13.20
C MET A 147 -1.22 16.76 -14.06
N GLU A 148 -1.82 17.75 -14.72
CA GLU A 148 -1.12 18.78 -15.49
C GLU A 148 -0.18 19.64 -14.63
N LEU A 149 -0.51 19.85 -13.36
CA LEU A 149 0.29 20.67 -12.44
C LEU A 149 1.49 19.90 -11.83
N ILE A 150 1.52 18.57 -11.93
CA ILE A 150 2.61 17.76 -11.33
C ILE A 150 3.99 18.20 -11.81
N PRO A 151 4.28 18.36 -13.12
CA PRO A 151 5.59 18.82 -13.58
C PRO A 151 5.99 20.18 -12.99
N THR A 152 5.04 21.12 -12.91
CA THR A 152 5.26 22.45 -12.33
C THR A 152 5.59 22.35 -10.84
N VAL A 153 4.82 21.61 -10.08
CA VAL A 153 5.03 21.42 -8.63
C VAL A 153 6.33 20.68 -8.36
N ARG A 154 6.65 19.66 -9.15
CA ARG A 154 7.88 18.88 -9.05
C ARG A 154 9.10 19.74 -9.33
N LEU A 155 9.08 20.54 -10.40
CA LEU A 155 10.16 21.45 -10.76
C LEU A 155 10.38 22.49 -9.66
N ALA A 156 9.32 23.13 -9.17
CA ALA A 156 9.38 24.12 -8.10
C ALA A 156 9.94 23.53 -6.78
N ALA A 157 9.71 22.24 -6.53
CA ALA A 157 10.26 21.52 -5.39
C ALA A 157 11.68 20.96 -5.60
N GLY A 158 12.37 21.34 -6.68
CA GLY A 158 13.75 20.94 -6.96
C GLY A 158 13.90 19.55 -7.60
N LEU A 159 12.89 19.10 -8.36
CA LEU A 159 12.86 17.80 -9.07
C LEU A 159 13.10 16.58 -8.16
N PRO A 160 12.42 16.46 -7.02
CA PRO A 160 12.58 15.27 -6.20
C PRO A 160 12.21 14.00 -6.99
N PRO A 161 12.85 12.86 -6.70
CA PRO A 161 12.45 11.58 -7.30
C PRO A 161 11.00 11.26 -6.91
N LEU A 162 10.20 10.75 -7.87
CA LEU A 162 8.80 10.39 -7.62
C LEU A 162 8.69 8.98 -7.03
N VAL A 163 9.33 8.78 -5.88
CA VAL A 163 9.22 7.58 -5.03
C VAL A 163 8.63 7.96 -3.68
N THR A 164 8.17 7.00 -2.91
CA THR A 164 7.64 7.26 -1.56
C THR A 164 8.77 7.78 -0.64
N PRO A 165 8.57 8.88 0.11
CA PRO A 165 7.32 9.64 0.29
C PRO A 165 7.15 10.81 -0.69
N THR A 166 8.16 11.20 -1.43
CA THR A 166 8.19 12.45 -2.23
C THR A 166 7.15 12.47 -3.34
N SER A 167 6.84 11.32 -3.96
CA SER A 167 5.76 11.21 -4.94
C SER A 167 4.39 11.60 -4.35
N GLN A 168 4.11 11.17 -3.12
CA GLN A 168 2.86 11.51 -2.44
C GLN A 168 2.81 12.99 -2.04
N ILE A 169 3.94 13.55 -1.62
CA ILE A 169 4.06 14.98 -1.25
C ILE A 169 3.78 15.86 -2.47
N VAL A 170 4.42 15.55 -3.61
CA VAL A 170 4.21 16.28 -4.87
C VAL A 170 2.78 16.12 -5.37
N GLY A 171 2.23 14.89 -5.35
CA GLY A 171 0.86 14.63 -5.77
C GLY A 171 -0.19 15.37 -4.94
N ALA A 172 -0.09 15.30 -3.62
CA ALA A 172 -0.99 16.02 -2.72
C ALA A 172 -0.88 17.54 -2.91
N GLN A 173 0.31 18.05 -3.14
CA GLN A 173 0.47 19.50 -3.41
C GLN A 173 -0.08 19.90 -4.77
N ALA A 174 0.03 19.07 -5.80
CA ALA A 174 -0.59 19.32 -7.09
C ALA A 174 -2.13 19.37 -6.98
N VAL A 175 -2.73 18.47 -6.21
CA VAL A 175 -4.17 18.52 -5.87
C VAL A 175 -4.52 19.82 -5.14
N ASN A 176 -3.75 20.23 -4.15
CA ASN A 176 -3.99 21.49 -3.44
C ASN A 176 -3.89 22.70 -4.37
N CYS A 177 -2.94 22.72 -5.29
CA CYS A 177 -2.82 23.80 -6.28
C CYS A 177 -4.03 23.85 -7.24
N ALA A 178 -4.52 22.70 -7.70
CA ALA A 178 -5.71 22.63 -8.54
C ALA A 178 -6.98 23.07 -7.80
N LEU A 179 -7.09 22.73 -6.50
CA LEU A 179 -8.17 23.23 -5.63
C LEU A 179 -8.08 24.75 -5.41
N ASP A 180 -6.88 25.30 -5.28
CA ASP A 180 -6.68 26.74 -5.16
C ASP A 180 -7.14 27.46 -6.45
N GLU A 181 -6.74 26.98 -7.63
CA GLU A 181 -7.20 27.52 -8.93
C GLU A 181 -8.72 27.48 -9.06
N LYS A 182 -9.33 26.32 -8.75
CA LYS A 182 -10.80 26.19 -8.77
C LYS A 182 -11.50 27.18 -7.87
N ALA A 183 -10.88 27.52 -6.75
CA ALA A 183 -11.41 28.50 -5.80
C ALA A 183 -11.02 29.96 -6.13
N GLY A 184 -10.39 30.21 -7.28
CA GLY A 184 -9.93 31.55 -7.70
C GLY A 184 -8.75 32.08 -6.88
N ARG A 185 -8.00 31.21 -6.23
CA ARG A 185 -6.82 31.58 -5.42
C ARG A 185 -5.54 31.28 -6.18
N PRO A 186 -4.45 32.02 -5.90
CA PRO A 186 -3.12 31.68 -6.42
C PRO A 186 -2.71 30.26 -5.97
N ILE A 187 -2.04 29.50 -6.84
CA ILE A 187 -1.43 28.22 -6.48
C ILE A 187 -0.46 28.40 -5.32
N TYR A 188 -0.34 27.34 -4.49
CA TYR A 188 0.41 27.33 -3.23
C TYR A 188 -0.21 28.22 -2.12
N THR A 189 -1.50 28.59 -2.22
CA THR A 189 -2.24 29.14 -1.08
C THR A 189 -2.41 28.07 -0.02
N ASN A 190 -2.87 26.89 -0.41
CA ASN A 190 -2.88 25.71 0.45
C ASN A 190 -1.59 24.90 0.29
N LYS A 191 -0.90 24.73 1.40
CA LYS A 191 0.38 24.00 1.45
C LYS A 191 0.30 22.90 2.51
N SER A 192 0.66 21.67 2.14
CA SER A 192 0.81 20.61 3.12
C SER A 192 2.07 20.81 3.96
N ALA A 193 2.06 20.39 5.23
CA ALA A 193 3.24 20.47 6.08
C ALA A 193 4.43 19.71 5.48
N GLN A 194 4.16 18.57 4.83
CA GLN A 194 5.18 17.77 4.17
C GLN A 194 5.80 18.50 2.96
N PHE A 195 5.00 19.21 2.18
CA PHE A 195 5.53 20.02 1.07
C PHE A 195 6.37 21.20 1.57
N VAL A 196 5.96 21.85 2.65
CA VAL A 196 6.73 22.89 3.32
C VAL A 196 8.08 22.32 3.80
N GLY A 197 8.08 21.16 4.45
CA GLY A 197 9.31 20.47 4.89
C GLY A 197 10.22 20.07 3.73
N LEU A 198 9.64 19.57 2.62
CA LEU A 198 10.40 19.23 1.41
C LEU A 198 11.11 20.46 0.83
N VAL A 199 10.40 21.57 0.65
CA VAL A 199 10.95 22.82 0.10
C VAL A 199 11.97 23.45 1.08
N LYS A 200 11.78 23.28 2.37
CA LYS A 200 12.71 23.75 3.40
C LYS A 200 14.03 22.99 3.40
N GLY A 201 14.04 21.70 2.99
CA GLY A 201 15.22 20.85 2.94
C GLY A 201 15.24 19.73 3.99
N GLU A 202 14.13 19.50 4.69
CA GLU A 202 14.02 18.47 5.76
C GLU A 202 14.09 17.03 5.22
N TYR A 203 13.88 16.85 3.91
CA TYR A 203 13.98 15.54 3.23
C TYR A 203 15.34 15.33 2.52
N GLY A 204 16.31 16.21 2.76
CA GLY A 204 17.62 16.17 2.13
C GLY A 204 17.74 17.05 0.89
N LYS A 205 18.91 16.98 0.23
CA LYS A 205 19.19 17.78 -0.97
C LYS A 205 18.37 17.34 -2.16
N THR A 206 17.84 18.32 -2.89
CA THR A 206 17.11 18.09 -4.13
C THR A 206 18.05 18.06 -5.34
N PRO A 207 17.73 17.32 -6.44
CA PRO A 207 18.52 17.26 -7.66
C PRO A 207 18.78 18.63 -8.30
N VAL A 208 17.78 19.53 -8.22
CA VAL A 208 17.88 20.90 -8.71
C VAL A 208 17.71 21.87 -7.54
N GLN A 209 18.49 22.92 -7.54
CA GLN A 209 18.38 23.95 -6.50
C GLN A 209 17.01 24.63 -6.59
N ILE A 210 16.32 24.70 -5.44
CA ILE A 210 15.05 25.41 -5.32
C ILE A 210 15.30 26.91 -5.34
N ASP A 211 14.49 27.66 -6.11
CA ASP A 211 14.53 29.12 -6.14
C ASP A 211 14.41 29.69 -4.70
N PRO A 212 15.36 30.53 -4.23
CA PRO A 212 15.31 31.09 -2.88
C PRO A 212 14.04 31.92 -2.59
N GLU A 213 13.50 32.63 -3.58
CA GLU A 213 12.27 33.40 -3.40
C GLU A 213 11.03 32.47 -3.33
N PHE A 214 11.02 31.40 -4.12
CA PHE A 214 9.98 30.39 -3.98
C PHE A 214 10.07 29.70 -2.61
N ARG A 215 11.28 29.31 -2.17
CA ARG A 215 11.48 28.74 -0.84
C ARG A 215 10.99 29.70 0.25
N PHE A 216 11.34 30.98 0.17
CA PHE A 216 10.84 31.99 1.12
C PHE A 216 9.31 32.09 1.12
N LYS A 217 8.67 32.10 -0.06
CA LYS A 217 7.22 32.11 -0.19
C LYS A 217 6.56 30.88 0.46
N ILE A 218 7.18 29.72 0.39
CA ILE A 218 6.60 28.46 0.90
C ILE A 218 6.86 28.26 2.39
N CYS A 219 8.10 28.44 2.86
CA CYS A 219 8.52 28.08 4.22
C CYS A 219 9.17 29.23 5.01
N GLY A 220 9.23 30.45 4.46
CA GLY A 220 9.73 31.64 5.18
C GLY A 220 11.25 31.76 5.30
N VAL A 221 12.01 30.86 4.65
CA VAL A 221 13.48 30.89 4.62
C VAL A 221 13.99 30.84 3.19
N ARG A 222 15.13 31.50 2.90
CA ARG A 222 15.76 31.48 1.56
C ARG A 222 16.80 30.39 1.40
N GLU A 223 17.40 29.96 2.50
CA GLU A 223 18.43 28.92 2.52
C GLU A 223 17.86 27.60 2.94
N GLU A 224 18.47 26.53 2.47
CA GLU A 224 18.15 25.17 2.84
C GLU A 224 18.40 24.96 4.35
N GLN A 225 17.40 24.41 5.03
CA GLN A 225 17.49 24.07 6.45
C GLN A 225 17.17 22.57 6.62
N PRO A 226 18.21 21.71 6.63
CA PRO A 226 18.04 20.29 6.88
C PRO A 226 17.44 20.02 8.25
N TYR A 227 16.76 18.89 8.37
CA TYR A 227 16.27 18.42 9.66
C TYR A 227 17.45 18.16 10.61
N ASP A 228 17.41 18.79 11.76
CA ASP A 228 18.43 18.66 12.80
C ASP A 228 18.03 17.56 13.80
N THR A 229 18.56 16.36 13.59
CA THR A 229 18.28 15.19 14.45
C THR A 229 18.78 15.37 15.87
N SER A 230 19.74 16.29 16.13
CA SER A 230 20.25 16.53 17.49
C SER A 230 19.22 17.21 18.40
N LYS A 231 18.21 17.84 17.80
CA LYS A 231 17.09 18.49 18.50
C LYS A 231 15.86 17.61 18.66
N TYR A 232 15.97 16.35 18.24
CA TYR A 232 14.86 15.41 18.39
C TYR A 232 14.56 15.17 19.88
N THR A 233 13.30 15.29 20.24
CA THR A 233 12.80 14.96 21.58
C THR A 233 11.77 13.86 21.45
N MET A 234 11.86 12.88 22.34
CA MET A 234 10.87 11.77 22.38
C MET A 234 9.46 12.31 22.57
N GLN A 235 8.50 11.62 21.96
CA GLN A 235 7.09 11.96 22.10
C GLN A 235 6.63 11.84 23.57
N PRO A 236 5.74 12.74 24.03
CA PRO A 236 5.18 12.61 25.36
C PRO A 236 4.45 11.27 25.55
N ASN A 237 4.77 10.57 26.62
CA ASN A 237 4.15 9.30 27.00
C ASN A 237 3.39 9.45 28.32
N PRO A 238 2.19 10.09 28.31
CA PRO A 238 1.43 10.38 29.52
C PRO A 238 0.76 9.12 30.11
N GLU A 239 0.41 9.20 31.38
CA GLU A 239 -0.51 8.27 31.99
C GLU A 239 -1.95 8.55 31.51
N LEU A 240 -2.76 7.49 31.40
CA LEU A 240 -4.16 7.52 30.98
C LEU A 240 -5.09 7.29 32.18
N PRO A 241 -5.60 8.32 32.83
CA PRO A 241 -6.51 8.17 33.96
C PRO A 241 -7.76 7.35 33.60
N GLU A 242 -8.28 7.51 32.38
CA GLU A 242 -9.42 6.80 31.83
C GLU A 242 -9.17 5.29 31.62
N ALA A 243 -7.91 4.88 31.62
CA ALA A 243 -7.50 3.48 31.51
C ALA A 243 -6.87 2.96 32.81
N GLY A 244 -7.18 3.55 33.96
CA GLY A 244 -6.68 3.15 35.25
C GLY A 244 -5.27 3.63 35.58
N GLY A 245 -4.74 4.65 34.89
CA GLY A 245 -3.46 5.28 35.18
C GLY A 245 -2.26 4.57 34.50
N VAL A 246 -2.50 3.67 33.57
CA VAL A 246 -1.41 3.04 32.78
C VAL A 246 -0.81 4.06 31.82
N LYS A 247 0.46 3.88 31.44
CA LYS A 247 1.10 4.72 30.43
C LYS A 247 0.50 4.48 29.04
N LEU A 248 0.46 5.51 28.23
CA LEU A 248 0.00 5.43 26.84
C LEU A 248 0.78 4.37 26.04
N ALA A 249 2.09 4.30 26.21
CA ALA A 249 2.95 3.28 25.63
C ALA A 249 3.77 2.60 26.75
N GLU A 250 3.61 1.28 26.91
CA GLU A 250 4.26 0.47 27.95
C GLU A 250 5.29 -0.50 27.36
N THR A 251 5.05 -0.97 26.12
CA THR A 251 5.96 -1.89 25.42
C THR A 251 6.85 -1.13 24.45
N GLU A 252 8.03 -1.68 24.13
CA GLU A 252 8.92 -1.14 23.12
C GLU A 252 8.20 -0.88 21.78
N LYS A 253 7.36 -1.82 21.36
CA LYS A 253 6.54 -1.68 20.14
C LYS A 253 5.59 -0.48 20.21
N GLU A 254 4.93 -0.28 21.34
CA GLU A 254 4.03 0.86 21.54
C GLU A 254 4.79 2.18 21.56
N VAL A 255 5.99 2.22 22.19
CA VAL A 255 6.87 3.38 22.17
C VAL A 255 7.30 3.70 20.74
N LEU A 256 7.74 2.70 19.96
CA LEU A 256 8.11 2.91 18.55
C LEU A 256 6.93 3.39 17.70
N LEU A 257 5.72 2.86 17.94
CA LEU A 257 4.52 3.35 17.25
C LEU A 257 4.22 4.81 17.59
N LEU A 258 4.38 5.19 18.87
CA LEU A 258 4.16 6.56 19.32
C LEU A 258 5.19 7.52 18.72
N GLU A 259 6.46 7.11 18.62
CA GLU A 259 7.53 7.91 18.02
C GLU A 259 7.35 8.09 16.51
N LEU A 260 7.02 7.01 15.78
CA LEU A 260 6.93 7.04 14.32
C LEU A 260 5.62 7.64 13.81
N PHE A 261 4.52 7.46 14.56
CA PHE A 261 3.17 7.84 14.12
C PHE A 261 2.38 8.55 15.24
N PRO A 262 2.89 9.64 15.83
CA PRO A 262 2.37 10.19 17.10
C PRO A 262 0.88 10.50 17.08
N LEU A 263 0.33 11.06 16.02
CA LEU A 263 -1.08 11.44 15.93
C LEU A 263 -2.01 10.22 15.91
N VAL A 264 -1.67 9.22 15.08
CA VAL A 264 -2.49 8.02 14.92
C VAL A 264 -2.30 7.07 16.09
N ALA A 265 -1.05 6.86 16.52
CA ALA A 265 -0.71 5.97 17.62
C ALA A 265 -1.32 6.44 18.95
N LYS A 266 -1.31 7.74 19.25
CA LYS A 266 -1.92 8.28 20.46
C LYS A 266 -3.39 7.88 20.56
N LYS A 267 -4.17 8.10 19.51
CA LYS A 267 -5.59 7.73 19.48
C LYS A 267 -5.77 6.22 19.60
N PHE A 268 -5.07 5.45 18.79
CA PHE A 268 -5.17 3.99 18.74
C PHE A 268 -4.82 3.35 20.10
N LEU A 269 -3.68 3.72 20.68
CA LEU A 269 -3.22 3.16 21.96
C LEU A 269 -4.18 3.55 23.11
N THR A 270 -4.65 4.80 23.13
CA THR A 270 -5.66 5.22 24.13
C THR A 270 -6.92 4.36 24.04
N GLU A 271 -7.48 4.19 22.83
CA GLU A 271 -8.69 3.37 22.64
C GLU A 271 -8.46 1.90 23.04
N GLN A 272 -7.29 1.33 22.74
CA GLN A 272 -6.94 -0.04 23.12
C GLN A 272 -6.82 -0.20 24.65
N LYS A 273 -6.13 0.73 25.32
CA LYS A 273 -5.95 0.71 26.78
C LYS A 273 -7.29 0.89 27.51
N VAL A 274 -8.13 1.81 27.06
CA VAL A 274 -9.47 2.02 27.64
C VAL A 274 -10.34 0.78 27.49
N LYS A 275 -10.41 0.19 26.29
CA LYS A 275 -11.15 -1.08 26.08
C LYS A 275 -10.67 -2.21 26.97
N ALA A 276 -9.35 -2.37 27.10
CA ALA A 276 -8.78 -3.40 27.97
C ALA A 276 -9.13 -3.18 29.44
N TYR A 277 -9.08 -1.92 29.90
CA TYR A 277 -9.44 -1.54 31.26
C TYR A 277 -10.94 -1.79 31.57
N GLU A 278 -11.83 -1.39 30.66
CA GLU A 278 -13.27 -1.61 30.78
C GLU A 278 -13.62 -3.10 30.80
N ALA A 279 -13.00 -3.89 29.91
CA ALA A 279 -13.16 -5.34 29.88
C ALA A 279 -12.70 -6.00 31.20
N ALA A 280 -11.56 -5.58 31.74
CA ALA A 280 -11.06 -6.06 33.02
C ALA A 280 -11.98 -5.66 34.20
N LYS A 281 -12.58 -4.48 34.15
CA LYS A 281 -13.53 -4.01 35.14
C LYS A 281 -14.84 -4.80 35.11
N THR A 282 -15.33 -5.10 33.91
CA THR A 282 -16.55 -5.90 33.73
C THR A 282 -16.32 -7.35 34.17
N ALA A 283 -15.15 -7.92 33.90
CA ALA A 283 -14.78 -9.26 34.37
C ALA A 283 -14.72 -9.35 35.91
N LYS A 284 -14.21 -8.32 36.56
CA LYS A 284 -14.16 -8.26 38.05
C LYS A 284 -15.55 -8.07 38.71
N THR A 285 -16.51 -7.47 37.99
CA THR A 285 -17.89 -7.30 38.51
C THR A 285 -18.75 -8.53 38.24
N ALA A 286 -18.30 -9.49 37.46
CA ALA A 286 -19.03 -10.73 37.14
C ALA A 286 -18.60 -11.94 37.97
N GLU A 287 -17.71 -11.79 38.97
CA GLU A 287 -17.44 -12.85 39.94
C GLU A 287 -18.54 -12.89 40.99
N PRO A 288 -19.31 -13.99 41.12
CA PRO A 288 -20.20 -14.18 42.24
C PRO A 288 -19.36 -14.43 43.52
N GLU A 289 -19.69 -13.71 44.56
CA GLU A 289 -19.19 -13.90 45.92
C GLU A 289 -19.45 -15.36 46.34
N VAL A 290 -18.46 -16.23 46.22
CA VAL A 290 -18.51 -17.58 46.79
C VAL A 290 -17.49 -17.67 47.89
N ALA A 291 -18.03 -17.94 49.09
CA ALA A 291 -17.36 -18.07 50.37
C ALA A 291 -16.09 -18.96 50.31
N ALA A 292 -15.10 -18.56 51.09
CA ALA A 292 -13.84 -19.18 51.32
C ALA A 292 -13.92 -20.72 51.55
N ALA A 293 -13.32 -21.49 50.67
CA ALA A 293 -12.84 -22.84 50.95
C ALA A 293 -11.40 -22.96 50.46
N ALA A 294 -10.55 -23.56 51.29
CA ALA A 294 -9.11 -23.64 51.16
C ALA A 294 -8.62 -24.29 49.85
N PRO A 295 -7.39 -24.00 49.40
CA PRO A 295 -6.90 -24.43 48.11
C PRO A 295 -6.55 -25.92 48.11
N GLN A 296 -7.24 -26.70 47.27
CA GLN A 296 -6.77 -28.00 46.80
C GLN A 296 -5.93 -27.84 45.52
N PRO A 297 -4.85 -28.62 45.35
CA PRO A 297 -3.99 -28.49 44.19
C PRO A 297 -4.73 -28.89 42.92
N ALA A 298 -4.58 -28.06 41.88
CA ALA A 298 -5.16 -28.27 40.55
C ALA A 298 -4.71 -29.62 39.97
N ALA A 299 -5.67 -30.52 39.75
CA ALA A 299 -5.48 -31.70 38.97
C ALA A 299 -5.22 -31.34 37.52
N GLN A 300 -4.09 -31.71 36.98
CA GLN A 300 -3.81 -31.67 35.55
C GLN A 300 -4.79 -32.61 34.84
N THR A 301 -5.79 -32.08 34.17
CA THR A 301 -6.63 -32.81 33.24
C THR A 301 -5.76 -33.19 32.03
N THR A 302 -5.30 -34.44 32.00
CA THR A 302 -4.76 -35.04 30.78
C THR A 302 -5.89 -35.18 29.78
N VAL A 303 -5.94 -34.32 28.79
CA VAL A 303 -6.85 -34.43 27.65
C VAL A 303 -6.36 -35.61 26.80
N SER A 304 -7.08 -36.71 26.84
CA SER A 304 -6.86 -37.89 25.99
C SER A 304 -7.59 -37.68 24.69
N GLY A 305 -6.87 -37.35 23.62
CA GLY A 305 -7.42 -37.15 22.29
C GLY A 305 -6.39 -36.59 21.31
N ASN A 306 -6.69 -36.69 20.02
CA ASN A 306 -5.85 -36.08 18.98
C ASN A 306 -6.11 -34.57 18.96
N PRO A 307 -5.10 -33.71 19.19
CA PRO A 307 -5.27 -32.27 19.13
C PRO A 307 -5.52 -31.82 17.68
N VAL A 308 -6.50 -30.97 17.47
CA VAL A 308 -6.69 -30.24 16.20
C VAL A 308 -5.93 -28.94 16.30
N THR A 309 -4.87 -28.78 15.48
CA THR A 309 -4.04 -27.59 15.47
C THR A 309 -4.36 -26.72 14.28
N ALA A 310 -4.41 -25.38 14.48
CA ALA A 310 -4.54 -24.44 13.38
C ALA A 310 -3.28 -24.50 12.50
N PRO A 311 -3.40 -24.51 11.16
CA PRO A 311 -2.26 -24.58 10.23
C PRO A 311 -1.43 -23.31 10.21
N LEU A 312 -1.98 -22.18 10.68
CA LEU A 312 -1.33 -20.89 10.75
C LEU A 312 -1.53 -20.24 12.13
N PRO A 313 -0.55 -19.48 12.63
CA PRO A 313 -0.74 -18.72 13.86
C PRO A 313 -1.79 -17.63 13.64
N GLY A 314 -2.84 -17.64 14.45
CA GLY A 314 -3.96 -16.71 14.37
C GLY A 314 -4.64 -16.51 15.72
N ARG A 315 -5.57 -15.53 15.76
CA ARG A 315 -6.44 -15.30 16.90
C ARG A 315 -7.78 -15.99 16.64
N ILE A 316 -8.19 -16.88 17.54
CA ILE A 316 -9.55 -17.45 17.52
C ILE A 316 -10.53 -16.30 17.82
N LEU A 317 -11.46 -16.07 16.90
CA LEU A 317 -12.49 -15.05 17.03
C LEU A 317 -13.78 -15.63 17.63
N GLU A 318 -14.13 -16.85 17.23
CA GLU A 318 -15.32 -17.54 17.68
C GLU A 318 -15.06 -19.05 17.70
N VAL A 319 -15.71 -19.77 18.60
CA VAL A 319 -15.70 -21.24 18.66
C VAL A 319 -17.10 -21.73 18.32
N LEU A 320 -17.23 -22.42 17.20
CA LEU A 320 -18.54 -22.81 16.62
C LEU A 320 -19.09 -24.12 17.20
N VAL A 321 -18.33 -24.84 18.02
CA VAL A 321 -18.70 -26.15 18.59
C VAL A 321 -18.56 -26.15 20.11
N LYS A 322 -19.30 -27.03 20.76
CA LYS A 322 -19.29 -27.23 22.22
C LYS A 322 -18.71 -28.59 22.60
N VAL A 323 -18.28 -28.72 23.84
CA VAL A 323 -17.80 -29.99 24.38
C VAL A 323 -18.90 -31.05 24.25
N GLY A 324 -18.61 -32.15 23.55
CA GLY A 324 -19.54 -33.24 23.30
C GLY A 324 -20.20 -33.25 21.90
N ASP A 325 -19.97 -32.21 21.11
CA ASP A 325 -20.45 -32.17 19.72
C ASP A 325 -19.67 -33.15 18.84
N LYS A 326 -20.35 -33.80 17.92
CA LYS A 326 -19.74 -34.60 16.86
C LYS A 326 -19.39 -33.72 15.70
N VAL A 327 -18.13 -33.69 15.32
CA VAL A 327 -17.64 -32.92 14.17
C VAL A 327 -17.24 -33.84 13.04
N ALA A 328 -17.51 -33.45 11.81
CA ALA A 328 -17.11 -34.14 10.60
C ALA A 328 -15.77 -33.62 10.06
N GLU A 329 -15.08 -34.43 9.26
CA GLU A 329 -13.88 -34.00 8.55
C GLU A 329 -14.22 -32.86 7.59
N GLY A 330 -13.47 -31.73 7.69
CA GLY A 330 -13.71 -30.51 6.90
C GLY A 330 -14.77 -29.56 7.47
N GLN A 331 -15.30 -29.83 8.67
CA GLN A 331 -16.22 -28.92 9.36
C GLN A 331 -15.47 -27.79 10.07
N ASP A 332 -15.92 -26.56 9.87
CA ASP A 332 -15.42 -25.40 10.63
C ASP A 332 -15.77 -25.51 12.11
N ILE A 333 -14.78 -25.42 12.98
CA ILE A 333 -14.93 -25.50 14.44
C ILE A 333 -14.51 -24.24 15.17
N VAL A 334 -13.79 -23.32 14.46
CA VAL A 334 -13.33 -22.04 14.95
C VAL A 334 -13.41 -20.99 13.83
#